data_a522c414f6415d2e0e7544c675b42ed7
#
_entry.id   a522c414f6415d2e0e7544c675b42ed7
#
_cell.length_a   1.000
_cell.length_b   1.000
_cell.length_c   1.000
_cell.angle_alpha   90.00
_cell.angle_beta   90.00
_cell.angle_gamma   90.00
#
_symmetry.space_group_name_H-M   'P 1'
#
loop_
_entity.id
_entity.type
_entity.pdbx_description
1 polymer ?
#
loop_
_entity_poly.entity_id
_entity_poly.type
_entity_poly.pdbx_seq_one_letter_code
_entity_poly.pdbx_strand_id
1 'polypeptide(L)'
;MSIPATSTLIRTSSLELRSIRFEEVAAILDLIRRAIERGCSQHYDPGQRNAVFLTYARGLFAEAVGPFEGIVAVREDALVGFAQFDPITGRLRAVFVDGDAQQSGVGSRLLAEIERRLRLRGGKRLYGAMSLNAVQFYARAGFRSLSGPECLASAGVSVPVVRMEKLLRS
;
A
#
# COMPACT_ATOMS: atom_id res chain seq x y z
N MET A 1 47.39 13.19 26.02
CA MET A 1 45.95 13.42 26.16
C MET A 1 45.24 12.84 24.97
N SER A 2 44.67 11.66 25.08
CA SER A 2 43.95 10.98 23.97
C SER A 2 42.49 11.35 24.07
N ILE A 3 41.95 11.89 23.00
CA ILE A 3 40.51 12.18 22.82
C ILE A 3 39.83 10.88 22.46
N PRO A 4 38.78 10.41 23.17
CA PRO A 4 38.06 9.23 22.77
C PRO A 4 37.22 9.57 21.54
N ALA A 5 37.41 8.80 20.48
CA ALA A 5 36.56 8.83 19.30
C ALA A 5 35.14 8.42 19.69
N THR A 6 34.21 9.37 19.68
CA THR A 6 32.78 9.10 19.82
C THR A 6 32.31 8.37 18.57
N SER A 7 32.23 7.04 18.65
CA SER A 7 31.61 6.21 17.61
C SER A 7 30.11 6.52 17.60
N THR A 8 29.71 7.38 16.67
CA THR A 8 28.27 7.59 16.39
C THR A 8 27.78 6.31 15.73
N LEU A 9 27.15 5.44 16.51
CA LEU A 9 26.38 4.31 16.00
C LEU A 9 25.24 4.89 15.15
N ILE A 10 25.40 4.87 13.84
CA ILE A 10 24.31 5.09 12.91
C ILE A 10 23.34 3.91 13.11
N ARG A 11 22.31 4.12 13.94
CA ARG A 11 21.18 3.19 14.01
C ARG A 11 20.49 3.23 12.65
N THR A 12 20.80 2.28 11.81
CA THR A 12 19.99 1.99 10.63
C THR A 12 18.61 1.59 11.15
N SER A 13 17.66 2.50 11.07
CA SER A 13 16.29 2.22 11.49
C SER A 13 15.73 1.12 10.58
N SER A 14 15.61 -0.09 11.15
CA SER A 14 15.09 -1.25 10.42
C SER A 14 13.61 -1.07 10.15
N LEU A 15 13.19 -1.30 8.90
CA LEU A 15 11.78 -1.36 8.54
C LEU A 15 11.23 -2.75 8.93
N GLU A 16 10.28 -2.76 9.85
CA GLU A 16 9.51 -3.94 10.24
C GLU A 16 8.25 -4.07 9.39
N LEU A 17 7.97 -5.26 8.86
CA LEU A 17 6.73 -5.61 8.18
C LEU A 17 5.99 -6.67 9.01
N ARG A 18 4.76 -6.39 9.38
CA ARG A 18 3.94 -7.32 10.16
C ARG A 18 2.45 -7.18 9.85
N SER A 19 1.65 -8.12 10.30
CA SER A 19 0.20 -8.03 10.21
C SER A 19 -0.35 -6.87 11.02
N ILE A 20 -1.48 -6.34 10.60
CA ILE A 20 -2.20 -5.27 11.33
C ILE A 20 -2.69 -5.76 12.68
N ARG A 21 -2.86 -4.83 13.62
CA ARG A 21 -3.53 -5.02 14.89
C ARG A 21 -4.82 -4.21 14.90
N PHE A 22 -5.85 -4.70 15.58
CA PHE A 22 -7.15 -4.03 15.60
C PHE A 22 -7.07 -2.59 16.13
N GLU A 23 -6.28 -2.36 17.15
CA GLU A 23 -6.08 -1.03 17.75
C GLU A 23 -5.40 -0.01 16.83
N GLU A 24 -4.80 -0.46 15.71
CA GLU A 24 -4.09 0.39 14.75
C GLU A 24 -4.99 0.94 13.63
N VAL A 25 -6.25 0.52 13.55
CA VAL A 25 -7.17 0.90 12.47
C VAL A 25 -7.27 2.41 12.31
N ALA A 26 -7.39 3.15 13.41
CA ALA A 26 -7.44 4.62 13.36
C ALA A 26 -6.16 5.23 12.77
N ALA A 27 -4.99 4.76 13.20
CA ALA A 27 -3.70 5.23 12.69
C ALA A 27 -3.48 4.86 11.22
N ILE A 28 -3.98 3.68 10.79
CA ILE A 28 -3.95 3.26 9.38
C ILE A 28 -4.84 4.18 8.54
N LEU A 29 -6.03 4.52 9.00
CA LEU A 29 -6.92 5.47 8.31
C LEU A 29 -6.28 6.85 8.14
N ASP A 30 -5.62 7.35 9.17
CA ASP A 30 -4.89 8.61 9.11
C ASP A 30 -3.73 8.56 8.10
N LEU A 31 -2.99 7.45 8.06
CA LEU A 31 -1.94 7.22 7.07
C LEU A 31 -2.51 7.21 5.65
N ILE A 32 -3.61 6.48 5.42
CA ILE A 32 -4.27 6.41 4.11
C ILE A 32 -4.72 7.80 3.67
N ARG A 33 -5.35 8.58 4.55
CA ARG A 33 -5.78 9.95 4.24
C ARG A 33 -4.61 10.81 3.82
N ARG A 34 -3.52 10.84 4.59
CA ARG A 34 -2.32 11.63 4.25
C ARG A 34 -1.70 11.19 2.93
N ALA A 35 -1.61 9.88 2.69
CA ALA A 35 -1.06 9.33 1.45
C ALA A 35 -1.88 9.74 0.22
N ILE A 36 -3.22 9.71 0.32
CA ILE A 36 -4.12 10.14 -0.76
C ILE A 36 -3.99 11.65 -1.00
N GLU A 37 -4.02 12.47 0.04
CA GLU A 37 -3.93 13.93 -0.11
C GLU A 37 -2.61 14.38 -0.74
N ARG A 38 -1.49 13.76 -0.36
CA ARG A 38 -0.18 14.10 -0.93
C ARG A 38 0.06 13.47 -2.30
N GLY A 39 -0.29 12.18 -2.48
CA GLY A 39 0.07 11.43 -3.67
C GLY A 39 -0.90 11.58 -4.84
N CYS A 40 -2.16 11.87 -4.58
CA CYS A 40 -3.22 11.85 -5.60
C CYS A 40 -3.66 13.24 -6.07
N SER A 41 -3.16 14.33 -5.48
CA SER A 41 -3.64 15.69 -5.73
C SER A 41 -3.48 16.17 -7.18
N GLN A 42 -2.51 15.63 -7.91
CA GLN A 42 -2.29 15.99 -9.33
C GLN A 42 -3.17 15.21 -10.31
N HIS A 43 -3.80 14.11 -9.86
CA HIS A 43 -4.56 13.19 -10.73
C HIS A 43 -6.05 13.15 -10.40
N TYR A 44 -6.41 13.55 -9.19
CA TYR A 44 -7.78 13.47 -8.68
C TYR A 44 -8.22 14.79 -8.05
N ASP A 45 -9.45 15.18 -8.32
CA ASP A 45 -10.08 16.31 -7.63
C ASP A 45 -10.38 15.97 -6.15
N PRO A 46 -10.72 16.95 -5.30
CA PRO A 46 -11.01 16.72 -3.89
C PRO A 46 -12.15 15.72 -3.65
N GLY A 47 -13.19 15.73 -4.49
CA GLY A 47 -14.32 14.80 -4.40
C GLY A 47 -13.89 13.36 -4.66
N GLN A 48 -13.08 13.14 -5.69
CA GLN A 48 -12.52 11.85 -6.02
C GLN A 48 -11.59 11.33 -4.92
N ARG A 49 -10.71 12.18 -4.37
CA ARG A 49 -9.83 11.79 -3.25
C ARG A 49 -10.62 11.38 -2.03
N ASN A 50 -11.67 12.13 -1.67
CA ASN A 50 -12.54 11.76 -0.56
C ASN A 50 -13.29 10.45 -0.82
N ALA A 51 -13.79 10.23 -2.03
CA ALA A 51 -14.46 9.00 -2.42
C ALA A 51 -13.53 7.78 -2.31
N VAL A 52 -12.29 7.90 -2.77
CA VAL A 52 -11.25 6.87 -2.62
C VAL A 52 -11.02 6.59 -1.13
N PHE A 53 -10.80 7.62 -0.32
CA PHE A 53 -10.63 7.45 1.12
C PHE A 53 -11.79 6.71 1.79
N LEU A 54 -13.04 7.11 1.50
CA LEU A 54 -14.24 6.48 2.07
C LEU A 54 -14.37 5.01 1.68
N THR A 55 -13.95 4.64 0.48
CA THR A 55 -13.95 3.24 0.04
C THR A 55 -13.02 2.39 0.90
N TYR A 56 -11.81 2.88 1.20
CA TYR A 56 -10.89 2.17 2.08
C TYR A 56 -11.33 2.20 3.55
N ALA A 57 -11.84 3.32 4.03
CA ALA A 57 -12.32 3.44 5.40
C ALA A 57 -13.45 2.44 5.70
N ARG A 58 -14.43 2.33 4.80
CA ARG A 58 -15.51 1.34 4.92
C ARG A 58 -14.98 -0.09 4.84
N GLY A 59 -14.02 -0.35 3.95
CA GLY A 59 -13.40 -1.63 3.79
C GLY A 59 -12.67 -2.11 5.04
N LEU A 60 -11.85 -1.27 5.66
CA LEU A 60 -11.11 -1.63 6.88
C LEU A 60 -12.02 -2.05 8.04
N PHE A 61 -13.18 -1.41 8.21
CA PHE A 61 -14.15 -1.81 9.23
C PHE A 61 -14.90 -3.09 8.88
N ALA A 62 -15.21 -3.34 7.60
CA ALA A 62 -15.87 -4.56 7.16
C ALA A 62 -14.94 -5.77 7.20
N GLU A 63 -13.64 -5.57 7.15
CA GLU A 63 -12.60 -6.58 6.96
C GLU A 63 -12.05 -7.20 8.25
N ALA A 64 -12.44 -6.72 9.41
CA ALA A 64 -12.29 -7.50 10.65
C ALA A 64 -12.98 -8.89 10.53
N VAL A 65 -13.74 -9.12 9.45
CA VAL A 65 -14.55 -10.32 9.20
C VAL A 65 -14.34 -10.90 7.77
N GLY A 66 -13.50 -10.29 6.92
CA GLY A 66 -13.36 -10.65 5.51
C GLY A 66 -12.08 -11.43 5.17
N PRO A 67 -11.96 -11.93 3.92
CA PRO A 67 -10.83 -12.77 3.49
C PRO A 67 -9.51 -12.00 3.28
N PHE A 68 -9.48 -10.70 3.56
CA PHE A 68 -8.31 -9.85 3.28
C PHE A 68 -7.29 -9.89 4.40
N GLU A 69 -6.01 -9.89 4.01
CA GLU A 69 -4.88 -9.69 4.93
C GLU A 69 -4.34 -8.28 4.83
N GLY A 70 -4.10 -7.65 5.98
CA GLY A 70 -3.44 -6.36 6.08
C GLY A 70 -2.01 -6.49 6.60
N ILE A 71 -1.10 -5.72 6.02
CA ILE A 71 0.30 -5.62 6.41
C ILE A 71 0.61 -4.15 6.70
N VAL A 72 1.27 -3.88 7.80
CA VAL A 72 1.84 -2.57 8.11
C VAL A 72 3.35 -2.58 8.01
N ALA A 73 3.89 -1.46 7.59
CA ALA A 73 5.31 -1.14 7.65
C ALA A 73 5.53 -0.16 8.79
N VAL A 74 6.41 -0.53 9.72
CA VAL A 74 6.74 0.25 10.91
C VAL A 74 8.22 0.62 10.89
N ARG A 75 8.54 1.88 11.17
CA ARG A 75 9.89 2.39 11.31
C ARG A 75 9.95 3.29 12.54
N GLU A 76 10.85 3.01 13.48
CA GLU A 76 10.98 3.77 14.73
C GLU A 76 9.63 3.96 15.46
N ASP A 77 8.90 2.85 15.62
CA ASP A 77 7.56 2.78 16.22
C ASP A 77 6.45 3.57 15.51
N ALA A 78 6.75 4.18 14.35
CA ALA A 78 5.77 4.89 13.53
C ALA A 78 5.28 4.02 12.36
N LEU A 79 3.97 4.06 12.08
CA LEU A 79 3.38 3.48 10.88
C LEU A 79 3.79 4.34 9.67
N VAL A 80 4.54 3.75 8.73
CA VAL A 80 5.02 4.43 7.52
C VAL A 80 4.44 3.83 6.23
N GLY A 81 3.71 2.71 6.33
CA GLY A 81 3.05 2.09 5.18
C GLY A 81 2.00 1.08 5.58
N PHE A 82 1.07 0.87 4.67
CA PHE A 82 -0.03 -0.09 4.79
C PHE A 82 -0.29 -0.75 3.45
N ALA A 83 -0.53 -2.05 3.46
CA ALA A 83 -0.96 -2.80 2.30
C ALA A 83 -2.04 -3.82 2.65
N GLN A 84 -2.90 -4.13 1.68
CA GLN A 84 -4.00 -5.06 1.85
C GLN A 84 -4.24 -5.86 0.58
N PHE A 85 -4.47 -7.16 0.74
CA PHE A 85 -4.68 -8.08 -0.36
C PHE A 85 -5.55 -9.27 0.05
N ASP A 86 -6.17 -9.91 -0.93
CA ASP A 86 -6.85 -11.18 -0.76
C ASP A 86 -5.85 -12.33 -0.96
N PRO A 87 -5.56 -13.13 0.07
CA PRO A 87 -4.57 -14.20 0.00
C PRO A 87 -5.01 -15.41 -0.84
N ILE A 88 -6.30 -15.49 -1.18
CA ILE A 88 -6.88 -16.59 -1.98
C ILE A 88 -6.85 -16.23 -3.46
N THR A 89 -7.37 -15.07 -3.80
CA THR A 89 -7.52 -14.65 -5.21
C THR A 89 -6.32 -13.90 -5.75
N GLY A 90 -5.46 -13.34 -4.90
CA GLY A 90 -4.37 -12.45 -5.26
C GLY A 90 -4.83 -11.04 -5.62
N ARG A 91 -6.06 -10.64 -5.26
CA ARG A 91 -6.52 -9.27 -5.47
C ARG A 91 -5.81 -8.31 -4.53
N LEU A 92 -5.03 -7.41 -5.11
CA LEU A 92 -4.42 -6.31 -4.37
C LEU A 92 -5.44 -5.18 -4.20
N ARG A 93 -5.67 -4.77 -2.97
CA ARG A 93 -6.63 -3.70 -2.64
C ARG A 93 -5.95 -2.38 -2.37
N ALA A 94 -4.84 -2.40 -1.64
CA ALA A 94 -4.18 -1.18 -1.19
C ALA A 94 -2.68 -1.36 -1.08
N VAL A 95 -1.93 -0.35 -1.44
CA VAL A 95 -0.57 -0.08 -0.98
C VAL A 95 -0.48 1.43 -0.79
N PHE A 96 -0.38 1.84 0.46
CA PHE A 96 -0.21 3.25 0.84
C PHE A 96 1.09 3.42 1.60
N VAL A 97 1.82 4.46 1.30
CA VAL A 97 3.06 4.84 1.99
C VAL A 97 2.92 6.28 2.42
N ASP A 98 3.28 6.57 3.67
CA ASP A 98 3.30 7.95 4.18
C ASP A 98 4.21 8.82 3.31
N GLY A 99 3.77 10.05 3.04
CA GLY A 99 4.47 10.97 2.15
C GLY A 99 5.94 11.18 2.51
N ASP A 100 6.27 11.20 3.80
CA ASP A 100 7.64 11.36 4.29
C ASP A 100 8.50 10.09 4.11
N ALA A 101 7.85 8.93 3.92
CA ALA A 101 8.50 7.65 3.66
C ALA A 101 8.44 7.23 2.19
N GLN A 102 7.85 8.03 1.31
CA GLN A 102 7.84 7.78 -0.13
C GLN A 102 9.27 7.79 -0.69
N GLN A 103 9.51 6.99 -1.73
CA GLN A 103 10.82 6.79 -2.35
C GLN A 103 11.90 6.12 -1.45
N SER A 104 11.56 5.75 -0.21
CA SER A 104 12.44 5.01 0.69
C SER A 104 12.36 3.47 0.55
N GLY A 105 11.69 2.98 -0.48
CA GLY A 105 11.51 1.54 -0.75
C GLY A 105 10.43 0.83 0.08
N VAL A 106 9.68 1.55 0.91
CA VAL A 106 8.62 0.96 1.76
C VAL A 106 7.55 0.27 0.93
N GLY A 107 7.05 0.92 -0.13
CA GLY A 107 6.04 0.35 -1.02
C GLY A 107 6.53 -0.93 -1.71
N SER A 108 7.76 -0.95 -2.19
CA SER A 108 8.37 -2.12 -2.83
C SER A 108 8.53 -3.29 -1.83
N ARG A 109 8.87 -3.01 -0.58
CA ARG A 109 8.98 -4.04 0.47
C ARG A 109 7.62 -4.59 0.89
N LEU A 110 6.59 -3.74 1.00
CA LEU A 110 5.21 -4.19 1.23
C LEU A 110 4.74 -5.11 0.12
N LEU A 111 4.99 -4.72 -1.14
CA LEU A 111 4.60 -5.52 -2.30
C LEU A 111 5.35 -6.86 -2.34
N ALA A 112 6.65 -6.86 -2.07
CA ALA A 112 7.46 -8.09 -1.98
C ALA A 112 6.96 -9.03 -0.89
N GLU A 113 6.53 -8.53 0.27
CA GLU A 113 5.95 -9.33 1.35
C GLU A 113 4.61 -9.94 0.95
N ILE A 114 3.74 -9.19 0.25
CA ILE A 114 2.51 -9.73 -0.32
C ILE A 114 2.81 -10.88 -1.28
N GLU A 115 3.74 -10.67 -2.22
CA GLU A 115 4.15 -11.68 -3.18
C GLU A 115 4.67 -12.94 -2.48
N ARG A 116 5.50 -12.77 -1.46
CA ARG A 116 6.02 -13.88 -0.65
C ARG A 116 4.89 -14.67 0.01
N ARG A 117 3.94 -13.98 0.67
CA ARG A 117 2.78 -14.62 1.32
C ARG A 117 1.90 -15.37 0.33
N LEU A 118 1.66 -14.80 -0.83
CA LEU A 118 0.88 -15.44 -1.90
C LEU A 118 1.59 -16.69 -2.45
N ARG A 119 2.91 -16.59 -2.75
CA ARG A 119 3.68 -17.76 -3.24
C ARG A 119 3.65 -18.93 -2.26
N LEU A 120 3.76 -18.66 -0.96
CA LEU A 120 3.68 -19.69 0.08
C LEU A 120 2.32 -20.42 0.10
N ARG A 121 1.27 -19.80 -0.43
CA ARG A 121 -0.07 -20.38 -0.56
C ARG A 121 -0.36 -20.90 -1.98
N GLY A 122 0.63 -20.94 -2.86
CA GLY A 122 0.46 -21.37 -4.24
C GLY A 122 -0.19 -20.33 -5.15
N GLY A 123 -0.30 -19.07 -4.71
CA GLY A 123 -0.83 -17.97 -5.50
C GLY A 123 0.07 -17.67 -6.69
N LYS A 124 -0.54 -17.47 -7.88
CA LYS A 124 0.17 -17.32 -9.16
C LYS A 124 0.12 -15.93 -9.74
N ARG A 125 -0.68 -15.03 -9.18
CA ARG A 125 -0.82 -13.66 -9.69
C ARG A 125 -1.22 -12.67 -8.60
N LEU A 126 -0.83 -11.41 -8.81
CA LEU A 126 -1.39 -10.22 -8.15
C LEU A 126 -2.13 -9.40 -9.20
N TYR A 127 -3.28 -8.85 -8.86
CA TYR A 127 -4.04 -7.98 -9.76
C TYR A 127 -4.89 -6.98 -8.99
N GLY A 128 -5.24 -5.88 -9.64
CA GLY A 128 -6.12 -4.88 -9.03
C GLY A 128 -6.37 -3.68 -9.93
N ALA A 129 -7.16 -2.74 -9.44
CA ALA A 129 -7.40 -1.45 -10.04
C ALA A 129 -6.49 -0.42 -9.35
N MET A 130 -5.52 0.10 -10.10
CA MET A 130 -4.50 1.00 -9.57
C MET A 130 -4.88 2.45 -9.84
N SER A 131 -4.65 3.33 -8.86
CA SER A 131 -4.82 4.76 -9.03
C SER A 131 -3.82 5.30 -10.06
N LEU A 132 -4.20 6.35 -10.78
CA LEU A 132 -3.39 6.91 -11.88
C LEU A 132 -1.96 7.30 -11.44
N ASN A 133 -1.83 7.88 -10.25
CA ASN A 133 -0.53 8.25 -9.68
C ASN A 133 0.38 7.06 -9.35
N ALA A 134 -0.17 5.87 -9.19
CA ALA A 134 0.59 4.67 -8.80
C ALA A 134 0.95 3.76 -9.98
N VAL A 135 0.43 4.00 -11.18
CA VAL A 135 0.66 3.14 -12.37
C VAL A 135 2.14 2.90 -12.63
N GLN A 136 2.96 3.94 -12.60
CA GLN A 136 4.40 3.81 -12.84
C GLN A 136 5.11 3.00 -11.73
N PHE A 137 4.68 3.13 -10.47
CA PHE A 137 5.21 2.33 -9.38
C PHE A 137 4.95 0.84 -9.63
N TYR A 138 3.73 0.48 -9.99
CA TYR A 138 3.38 -0.91 -10.27
C TYR A 138 4.04 -1.43 -11.55
N ALA A 139 4.17 -0.62 -12.60
CA ALA A 139 4.89 -1.00 -13.80
C ALA A 139 6.35 -1.35 -13.52
N ARG A 140 7.05 -0.52 -12.72
CA ARG A 140 8.42 -0.82 -12.27
C ARG A 140 8.51 -2.06 -11.39
N ALA A 141 7.46 -2.38 -10.66
CA ALA A 141 7.36 -3.60 -9.86
C ALA A 141 7.01 -4.86 -10.68
N GLY A 142 6.88 -4.74 -12.01
CA GLY A 142 6.63 -5.84 -12.93
C GLY A 142 5.14 -6.13 -13.22
N PHE A 143 4.25 -5.21 -12.88
CA PHE A 143 2.85 -5.28 -13.31
C PHE A 143 2.72 -4.78 -14.74
N ARG A 144 1.78 -5.39 -15.47
CA ARG A 144 1.35 -4.93 -16.80
C ARG A 144 -0.08 -4.41 -16.76
N SER A 145 -0.37 -3.39 -17.54
CA SER A 145 -1.74 -2.91 -17.73
C SER A 145 -2.54 -3.92 -18.56
N LEU A 146 -3.77 -4.17 -18.16
CA LEU A 146 -4.70 -5.04 -18.88
C LEU A 146 -5.54 -4.26 -19.88
N SER A 147 -5.76 -2.97 -19.62
CA SER A 147 -6.53 -2.06 -20.46
C SER A 147 -6.03 -0.63 -20.27
N GLY A 148 -6.52 0.31 -21.05
CA GLY A 148 -6.39 1.73 -20.78
C GLY A 148 -7.13 2.15 -19.52
N PRO A 149 -7.06 3.45 -19.14
CA PRO A 149 -7.79 3.98 -17.99
C PRO A 149 -9.30 3.73 -18.13
N GLU A 150 -9.93 3.32 -17.05
CA GLU A 150 -11.38 3.14 -16.93
C GLU A 150 -11.88 3.85 -15.66
N CYS A 151 -13.16 4.16 -15.59
CA CYS A 151 -13.77 4.77 -14.42
C CYS A 151 -14.47 3.71 -13.57
N LEU A 152 -14.15 3.68 -12.27
CA LEU A 152 -14.87 2.90 -11.28
C LEU A 152 -15.69 3.81 -10.37
N ALA A 153 -16.88 3.33 -10.00
CA ALA A 153 -17.67 3.99 -8.97
C ALA A 153 -17.03 3.75 -7.60
N SER A 154 -16.67 4.83 -6.92
CA SER A 154 -16.12 4.82 -5.57
C SER A 154 -16.95 5.77 -4.72
N ALA A 155 -17.66 5.25 -3.71
CA ALA A 155 -18.59 6.02 -2.87
C ALA A 155 -19.53 6.94 -3.68
N GLY A 156 -20.04 6.49 -4.82
CA GLY A 156 -20.92 7.25 -5.71
C GLY A 156 -20.24 8.26 -6.64
N VAL A 157 -18.91 8.33 -6.61
CA VAL A 157 -18.10 9.21 -7.47
C VAL A 157 -17.35 8.37 -8.51
N SER A 158 -17.28 8.86 -9.76
CA SER A 158 -16.51 8.23 -10.83
C SER A 158 -15.02 8.52 -10.65
N VAL A 159 -14.21 7.49 -10.43
CA VAL A 159 -12.76 7.61 -10.21
C VAL A 159 -12.01 6.85 -11.30
N PRO A 160 -11.14 7.51 -12.08
CA PRO A 160 -10.33 6.85 -13.09
C PRO A 160 -9.24 5.97 -12.47
N VAL A 161 -9.09 4.76 -13.01
CA VAL A 161 -8.10 3.75 -12.57
C VAL A 161 -7.54 3.01 -13.77
N VAL A 162 -6.47 2.25 -13.56
CA VAL A 162 -5.92 1.32 -14.55
C VAL A 162 -5.92 -0.08 -13.95
N ARG A 163 -6.51 -1.06 -14.65
CA ARG A 163 -6.39 -2.46 -14.24
C ARG A 163 -5.02 -3.00 -14.59
N MET A 164 -4.36 -3.56 -13.61
CA MET A 164 -3.01 -4.12 -13.76
C MET A 164 -2.92 -5.49 -13.12
N GLU A 165 -2.01 -6.31 -13.66
CA GLU A 165 -1.67 -7.61 -13.06
C GLU A 165 -0.18 -7.90 -13.13
N LYS A 166 0.28 -8.76 -12.23
CA LYS A 166 1.61 -9.35 -12.22
C LYS A 166 1.49 -10.85 -12.03
N LEU A 167 2.10 -11.62 -12.92
CA LEU A 167 2.23 -13.07 -12.75
C LEU A 167 3.40 -13.35 -11.81
N LEU A 168 3.14 -14.18 -10.80
CA LEU A 168 4.15 -14.61 -9.85
C LEU A 168 4.80 -15.89 -10.41
N ARG A 169 6.09 -15.81 -10.72
CA ARG A 169 6.86 -16.99 -11.11
C ARG A 169 7.09 -17.87 -9.89
N SER A 170 7.03 -19.16 -10.10
CA SER A 170 7.37 -20.21 -9.12
C SER A 170 8.82 -20.09 -8.73
#